data_270a49ba7f2b706c6b288adcba581052
#
_entry.id   270a49ba7f2b706c6b288adcba581052
#
_cell.length_a   1.000
_cell.length_b   1.000
_cell.length_c   1.000
_cell.angle_alpha   90.00
_cell.angle_beta   90.00
_cell.angle_gamma   90.00
#
_symmetry.space_group_name_H-M   'P 1'
#
loop_
_entity.id
_entity.type
_entity.pdbx_description
1 polymer ?
#
loop_
_entity_poly.entity_id
_entity_poly.type
_entity_poly.pdbx_seq_one_letter_code
_entity_poly.pdbx_strand_id
1 'polypeptide(L)'
;MLCFGVTNRLSYGLRLFFYEYDNVDEFDVLEDANFLSQAFDIDVYVLRSSPRNYHILSFDILSFQQVDQIQNWTAIRGDYINGKDVTIDGGLPHNTLRVGSKGRKKPPEFLKVFYAKNNKHLKSAGHFAVWKNLCKLPEPPEHLKNRFVLYRYAMVSLYKTGIGAKPREKPDVYRVR
;
A
#
# COMPACT_ATOMS: atom_id res chain seq x y z
N MET A 1 9.24 16.75 -11.36
CA MET A 1 7.81 16.43 -11.39
C MET A 1 7.39 15.99 -10.00
N LEU A 2 6.25 16.46 -9.49
CA LEU A 2 5.70 16.04 -8.19
C LEU A 2 4.88 14.77 -8.37
N CYS A 3 5.06 13.82 -7.46
CA CYS A 3 4.27 12.61 -7.41
C CYS A 3 3.71 12.43 -6.00
N PHE A 4 2.44 12.09 -5.89
CA PHE A 4 1.81 11.78 -4.62
C PHE A 4 2.01 10.31 -4.28
N GLY A 5 2.53 10.05 -3.09
CA GLY A 5 2.65 8.74 -2.50
C GLY A 5 2.03 8.69 -1.11
N VAL A 6 1.57 7.53 -0.72
CA VAL A 6 1.05 7.25 0.62
C VAL A 6 1.96 6.26 1.30
N THR A 7 2.38 6.56 2.52
CA THR A 7 3.19 5.64 3.32
C THR A 7 2.31 4.65 4.05
N ASN A 8 2.83 3.45 4.29
CA ASN A 8 2.13 2.44 5.09
C ASN A 8 2.29 2.62 6.60
N ARG A 9 2.96 3.69 7.03
CA ARG A 9 3.26 3.95 8.45
C ARG A 9 2.04 4.48 9.18
N LEU A 10 1.78 3.90 10.34
CA LEU A 10 0.88 4.39 11.38
C LEU A 10 1.70 4.76 12.64
N SER A 11 1.07 5.37 13.64
CA SER A 11 1.71 5.64 14.92
C SER A 11 2.03 4.35 15.69
N TYR A 12 2.98 4.41 16.63
CA TYR A 12 3.25 3.35 17.61
C TYR A 12 3.67 1.98 17.05
N GLY A 13 4.47 1.95 15.97
CA GLY A 13 4.95 0.69 15.40
C GLY A 13 3.93 -0.09 14.59
N LEU A 14 2.73 0.45 14.41
CA LEU A 14 1.71 -0.12 13.55
C LEU A 14 1.95 0.24 12.09
N ARG A 15 1.55 -0.64 11.18
CA ARG A 15 1.73 -0.52 9.73
C ARG A 15 0.50 -1.01 8.99
N LEU A 16 0.42 -0.60 7.72
CA LEU A 16 -0.41 -1.24 6.72
C LEU A 16 0.49 -2.14 5.84
N PHE A 17 -0.08 -3.15 5.23
CA PHE A 17 0.65 -3.94 4.24
C PHE A 17 0.58 -3.24 2.88
N PHE A 18 1.75 -2.85 2.35
CA PHE A 18 1.93 -2.27 1.01
C PHE A 18 3.05 -3.00 0.30
N TYR A 19 2.81 -3.41 -0.95
CA TYR A 19 3.80 -4.09 -1.77
C TYR A 19 3.66 -3.72 -3.25
N GLU A 20 4.76 -3.72 -3.99
CA GLU A 20 4.80 -3.42 -5.42
C GLU A 20 5.32 -4.64 -6.20
N TYR A 21 4.59 -5.01 -7.23
CA TYR A 21 4.96 -6.04 -8.20
C TYR A 21 5.35 -5.35 -9.50
N ASP A 22 6.57 -5.62 -9.98
CA ASP A 22 7.06 -5.08 -11.23
C ASP A 22 7.30 -6.21 -12.24
N ASN A 23 6.77 -6.02 -13.47
CA ASN A 23 6.90 -6.93 -14.59
C ASN A 23 6.37 -8.36 -14.31
N VAL A 24 5.22 -8.46 -13.66
CA VAL A 24 4.55 -9.71 -13.31
C VAL A 24 3.25 -9.85 -14.11
N ASP A 25 2.78 -11.07 -14.36
CA ASP A 25 1.48 -11.29 -14.97
C ASP A 25 0.35 -11.03 -13.99
N GLU A 26 -0.76 -10.48 -14.48
CA GLU A 26 -1.92 -10.13 -13.66
C GLU A 26 -2.48 -11.35 -12.93
N PHE A 27 -2.51 -12.49 -13.60
CA PHE A 27 -2.99 -13.73 -13.03
C PHE A 27 -2.21 -14.11 -11.75
N ASP A 28 -0.87 -14.07 -11.82
CA ASP A 28 0.00 -14.41 -10.70
C ASP A 28 -0.21 -13.45 -9.51
N VAL A 29 -0.35 -12.15 -9.80
CA VAL A 29 -0.61 -11.14 -8.77
C VAL A 29 -1.97 -11.37 -8.10
N LEU A 30 -3.01 -11.73 -8.86
CA LEU A 30 -4.33 -12.01 -8.32
C LEU A 30 -4.36 -13.30 -7.48
N GLU A 31 -3.62 -14.34 -7.90
CA GLU A 31 -3.47 -15.56 -7.11
C GLU A 31 -2.76 -15.27 -5.78
N ASP A 32 -1.64 -14.56 -5.83
CA ASP A 32 -0.89 -14.17 -4.64
C ASP A 32 -1.74 -13.31 -3.69
N ALA A 33 -2.47 -12.33 -4.21
CA ALA A 33 -3.36 -11.49 -3.41
C ALA A 33 -4.47 -12.30 -2.73
N ASN A 34 -5.06 -13.26 -3.43
CA ASN A 34 -6.05 -14.17 -2.85
C ASN A 34 -5.44 -15.05 -1.76
N PHE A 35 -4.27 -15.61 -2.01
CA PHE A 35 -3.55 -16.41 -1.02
C PHE A 35 -3.22 -15.58 0.23
N LEU A 36 -2.64 -14.39 0.06
CA LEU A 36 -2.30 -13.49 1.17
C LEU A 36 -3.54 -13.16 2.02
N SER A 37 -4.67 -12.90 1.35
CA SER A 37 -5.92 -12.61 2.04
C SER A 37 -6.35 -13.75 2.96
N GLN A 38 -6.28 -14.99 2.48
CA GLN A 38 -6.72 -16.16 3.25
C GLN A 38 -5.68 -16.62 4.28
N ALA A 39 -4.40 -16.56 3.94
CA ALA A 39 -3.33 -17.06 4.81
C ALA A 39 -3.04 -16.15 6.02
N PHE A 40 -3.26 -14.84 5.85
CA PHE A 40 -2.97 -13.85 6.89
C PHE A 40 -4.22 -13.16 7.45
N ASP A 41 -5.41 -13.60 7.03
CA ASP A 41 -6.71 -13.02 7.44
C ASP A 41 -6.80 -11.50 7.24
N ILE A 42 -6.26 -10.98 6.13
CA ILE A 42 -6.28 -9.55 5.76
C ILE A 42 -7.08 -9.30 4.49
N ASP A 43 -7.68 -8.12 4.36
CA ASP A 43 -8.31 -7.72 3.10
C ASP A 43 -7.26 -7.14 2.16
N VAL A 44 -7.14 -7.71 0.95
CA VAL A 44 -6.10 -7.34 -0.02
C VAL A 44 -6.71 -6.67 -1.24
N TYR A 45 -6.30 -5.45 -1.51
CA TYR A 45 -6.67 -4.66 -2.68
C TYR A 45 -5.57 -4.72 -3.72
N VAL A 46 -5.94 -4.94 -4.97
CA VAL A 46 -5.04 -5.02 -6.12
C VAL A 46 -5.31 -3.85 -7.05
N LEU A 47 -4.26 -3.10 -7.40
CA LEU A 47 -4.33 -1.99 -8.34
C LEU A 47 -3.25 -2.15 -9.41
N ARG A 48 -3.57 -1.81 -10.66
CA ARG A 48 -2.60 -1.73 -11.75
C ARG A 48 -1.97 -0.34 -11.76
N SER A 49 -0.67 -0.24 -11.53
CA SER A 49 0.07 1.02 -11.53
C SER A 49 0.60 1.42 -12.91
N SER A 50 0.86 0.42 -13.77
CA SER A 50 1.18 0.52 -15.21
C SER A 50 1.12 -0.88 -15.82
N PRO A 51 1.29 -1.06 -17.14
CA PRO A 51 1.33 -2.39 -17.75
C PRO A 51 2.31 -3.31 -17.03
N ARG A 52 1.85 -4.48 -16.60
CA ARG A 52 2.59 -5.52 -15.85
C ARG A 52 3.16 -5.07 -14.48
N ASN A 53 2.73 -3.91 -13.96
CA ASN A 53 3.15 -3.43 -12.64
C ASN A 53 1.91 -3.19 -11.78
N TYR A 54 1.94 -3.69 -10.54
CA TYR A 54 0.79 -3.69 -9.65
C TYR A 54 1.17 -3.23 -8.25
N HIS A 55 0.23 -2.60 -7.58
CA HIS A 55 0.27 -2.39 -6.15
C HIS A 55 -0.69 -3.34 -5.48
N ILE A 56 -0.25 -4.04 -4.46
CA ILE A 56 -1.13 -4.75 -3.53
C ILE A 56 -1.02 -4.11 -2.17
N LEU A 57 -2.16 -3.93 -1.54
CA LEU A 57 -2.23 -3.24 -0.26
C LEU A 57 -3.39 -3.73 0.60
N SER A 58 -3.22 -3.60 1.91
CA SER A 58 -4.27 -3.80 2.88
C SER A 58 -4.40 -2.56 3.75
N PHE A 59 -5.63 -2.22 4.13
CA PHE A 59 -5.91 -1.16 5.10
C PHE A 59 -5.98 -1.68 6.53
N ASP A 60 -5.77 -2.99 6.72
CA ASP A 60 -5.72 -3.62 8.03
C ASP A 60 -4.55 -3.07 8.85
N ILE A 61 -4.85 -2.71 10.10
CA ILE A 61 -3.87 -2.17 11.03
C ILE A 61 -3.13 -3.34 11.66
N LEU A 62 -1.88 -3.50 11.28
CA LEU A 62 -1.03 -4.64 11.63
C LEU A 62 0.17 -4.18 12.46
N SER A 63 0.75 -5.09 13.23
CA SER A 63 2.05 -4.87 13.84
C SER A 63 3.16 -4.87 12.76
N PHE A 64 4.31 -4.28 13.08
CA PHE A 64 5.47 -4.32 12.20
C PHE A 64 5.87 -5.77 11.87
N GLN A 65 5.85 -6.67 12.85
CA GLN A 65 6.21 -8.07 12.66
C GLN A 65 5.25 -8.80 11.71
N GLN A 66 3.95 -8.53 11.79
CA GLN A 66 2.97 -9.12 10.87
C GLN A 66 3.22 -8.64 9.43
N VAL A 67 3.45 -7.33 9.23
CA VAL A 67 3.77 -6.81 7.89
C VAL A 67 5.07 -7.39 7.36
N ASP A 68 6.10 -7.50 8.19
CA ASP A 68 7.39 -8.10 7.83
C ASP A 68 7.22 -9.56 7.39
N GLN A 69 6.44 -10.35 8.13
CA GLN A 69 6.11 -11.74 7.74
C GLN A 69 5.44 -11.82 6.37
N ILE A 70 4.43 -10.97 6.12
CA ILE A 70 3.70 -10.95 4.86
C ILE A 70 4.64 -10.56 3.72
N GLN A 71 5.46 -9.53 3.92
CA GLN A 71 6.42 -9.06 2.91
C GLN A 71 7.49 -10.10 2.61
N ASN A 72 8.03 -10.78 3.63
CA ASN A 72 9.01 -11.84 3.44
C ASN A 72 8.41 -13.02 2.67
N TRP A 73 7.18 -13.42 2.97
CA TRP A 73 6.50 -14.45 2.21
C TRP A 73 6.32 -14.04 0.74
N THR A 74 5.86 -12.81 0.50
CA THR A 74 5.66 -12.27 -0.84
C THR A 74 6.98 -12.23 -1.63
N ALA A 75 8.09 -11.86 -0.98
CA ALA A 75 9.42 -11.82 -1.59
C ALA A 75 9.98 -13.20 -1.98
N ILE A 76 9.59 -14.28 -1.29
CA ILE A 76 10.04 -15.64 -1.60
C ILE A 76 9.36 -16.18 -2.87
N ARG A 77 8.15 -15.74 -3.15
CA ARG A 77 7.32 -16.29 -4.23
C ARG A 77 7.79 -15.91 -5.64
N GLY A 78 8.64 -14.94 -5.83
CA GLY A 78 9.01 -14.61 -7.18
C GLY A 78 10.00 -13.50 -7.45
N ASP A 79 10.18 -13.21 -8.71
CA ASP A 79 11.07 -12.20 -9.29
C ASP A 79 10.58 -10.77 -9.02
N TYR A 80 10.09 -10.54 -7.81
CA TYR A 80 9.51 -9.27 -7.43
C TYR A 80 10.58 -8.28 -7.07
N ILE A 81 10.56 -7.19 -7.75
CA ILE A 81 11.35 -6.06 -7.32
C ILE A 81 10.68 -5.53 -6.07
N ASN A 82 11.28 -5.90 -4.98
CA ASN A 82 11.11 -5.26 -3.70
C ASN A 82 10.66 -3.82 -3.84
N GLY A 83 9.69 -3.46 -3.06
CA GLY A 83 9.54 -2.09 -2.63
C GLY A 83 10.78 -1.62 -1.88
N LYS A 84 11.92 -1.55 -2.59
CA LYS A 84 13.21 -1.07 -2.06
C LYS A 84 13.20 0.41 -1.73
N ASP A 85 12.08 1.07 -1.92
CA ASP A 85 11.85 2.38 -1.35
C ASP A 85 11.43 2.29 0.12
N VAL A 86 12.22 1.49 0.87
CA VAL A 86 12.17 1.51 2.31
C VAL A 86 12.81 2.81 2.76
N THR A 87 11.98 3.77 3.09
CA THR A 87 12.45 4.97 3.76
C THR A 87 12.59 4.65 5.24
N ILE A 88 13.74 4.93 5.81
CA ILE A 88 13.97 4.81 7.24
C ILE A 88 13.76 6.20 7.84
N ASP A 89 12.67 6.36 8.59
CA ASP A 89 12.41 7.56 9.38
C ASP A 89 12.21 7.17 10.83
N GLY A 90 12.99 7.77 11.72
CA GLY A 90 12.97 7.42 13.14
C GLY A 90 13.36 5.98 13.46
N GLY A 91 14.20 5.35 12.63
CA GLY A 91 14.75 4.01 12.86
C GLY A 91 13.87 2.84 12.41
N LEU A 92 12.65 3.08 11.92
CA LEU A 92 11.76 2.01 11.47
C LEU A 92 11.47 2.12 9.95
N PRO A 93 11.67 1.04 9.18
CA PRO A 93 11.39 1.04 7.75
C PRO A 93 9.90 1.20 7.45
N HIS A 94 9.59 1.89 6.37
CA HIS A 94 8.23 2.01 5.84
C HIS A 94 8.23 2.04 4.32
N ASN A 95 7.13 1.58 3.72
CA ASN A 95 6.93 1.57 2.29
C ASN A 95 6.03 2.73 1.87
N THR A 96 6.30 3.28 0.69
CA THR A 96 5.48 4.33 0.09
C THR A 96 5.04 3.90 -1.29
N LEU A 97 3.74 3.84 -1.53
CA LEU A 97 3.19 3.56 -2.85
C LEU A 97 2.62 4.81 -3.50
N ARG A 98 2.81 4.92 -4.81
CA ARG A 98 2.25 5.99 -5.62
C ARG A 98 0.73 5.86 -5.71
N VAL A 99 0.03 6.96 -5.45
CA VAL A 99 -1.44 7.05 -5.60
C VAL A 99 -1.87 8.03 -6.67
N GLY A 100 -1.03 8.99 -7.02
CA GLY A 100 -1.31 10.03 -8.02
C GLY A 100 -0.70 9.75 -9.38
N SER A 101 -0.92 10.68 -10.32
CA SER A 101 -0.28 10.68 -11.62
C SER A 101 1.23 10.90 -11.49
N LYS A 102 2.02 10.30 -12.42
CA LYS A 102 3.46 10.52 -12.54
C LYS A 102 3.82 10.73 -14.00
N GLY A 103 4.01 11.95 -14.43
CA GLY A 103 4.20 12.27 -15.82
C GLY A 103 2.98 11.92 -16.66
N ARG A 104 3.20 11.08 -17.65
CA ARG A 104 2.12 10.55 -18.50
C ARG A 104 1.37 9.36 -17.88
N LYS A 105 1.88 8.80 -16.76
CA LYS A 105 1.21 7.69 -16.06
C LYS A 105 0.02 8.22 -15.27
N LYS A 106 -1.14 7.62 -15.48
CA LYS A 106 -2.36 7.87 -14.71
C LYS A 106 -2.21 7.39 -13.26
N PRO A 107 -3.11 7.79 -12.34
CA PRO A 107 -3.23 7.14 -11.03
C PRO A 107 -3.38 5.62 -11.19
N PRO A 108 -2.96 4.81 -10.21
CA PRO A 108 -3.22 3.38 -10.24
C PRO A 108 -4.72 3.09 -10.39
N GLU A 109 -5.04 2.08 -11.19
CA GLU A 109 -6.41 1.64 -11.46
C GLU A 109 -6.77 0.47 -10.56
N PHE A 110 -7.89 0.55 -9.87
CA PHE A 110 -8.41 -0.55 -9.07
C PHE A 110 -8.79 -1.74 -9.97
N LEU A 111 -8.34 -2.94 -9.61
CA LEU A 111 -8.67 -4.19 -10.29
C LEU A 111 -9.58 -5.07 -9.47
N LYS A 112 -9.20 -5.40 -8.25
CA LYS A 112 -9.91 -6.36 -7.42
C LYS A 112 -9.63 -6.19 -5.94
N VAL A 113 -10.54 -6.68 -5.11
CA VAL A 113 -10.33 -6.86 -3.68
C VAL A 113 -10.68 -8.29 -3.28
N PHE A 114 -9.85 -8.87 -2.41
CA PHE A 114 -10.07 -10.14 -1.77
C PHE A 114 -10.35 -9.88 -0.29
N TYR A 115 -11.53 -10.24 0.16
CA TYR A 115 -11.92 -10.14 1.56
C TYR A 115 -11.65 -11.45 2.29
N ALA A 116 -10.92 -11.39 3.39
CA ALA A 116 -10.68 -12.57 4.21
C ALA A 116 -11.91 -12.94 5.04
N LYS A 117 -12.18 -14.23 5.14
CA LYS A 117 -13.36 -14.74 5.87
C LYS A 117 -13.35 -14.41 7.36
N ASN A 118 -12.17 -14.49 7.97
CA ASN A 118 -12.00 -14.35 9.42
C ASN A 118 -11.34 -13.04 9.83
N ASN A 119 -11.24 -12.07 8.91
CA ASN A 119 -10.59 -10.80 9.20
C ASN A 119 -11.24 -10.09 10.38
N LYS A 120 -10.47 -9.87 11.44
CA LYS A 120 -10.89 -9.17 12.66
C LYS A 120 -10.13 -7.87 12.88
N HIS A 121 -9.22 -7.51 11.98
CA HIS A 121 -8.41 -6.30 12.12
C HIS A 121 -9.24 -5.02 12.01
N LEU A 122 -8.85 -4.02 12.79
CA LEU A 122 -9.28 -2.64 12.53
C LEU A 122 -8.61 -2.13 11.25
N LYS A 123 -9.24 -1.17 10.59
CA LYS A 123 -8.79 -0.65 9.30
C LYS A 123 -8.56 0.86 9.37
N SER A 124 -7.56 1.34 8.66
CA SER A 124 -7.27 2.77 8.61
C SER A 124 -8.23 3.50 7.65
N ALA A 125 -9.18 4.23 8.21
CA ALA A 125 -10.15 5.03 7.45
C ALA A 125 -9.47 6.14 6.64
N GLY A 126 -8.45 6.79 7.19
CA GLY A 126 -7.74 7.87 6.50
C GLY A 126 -7.00 7.39 5.25
N HIS A 127 -6.28 6.27 5.34
CA HIS A 127 -5.61 5.68 4.18
C HIS A 127 -6.62 5.21 3.13
N PHE A 128 -7.66 4.50 3.56
CA PHE A 128 -8.72 4.06 2.67
C PHE A 128 -9.36 5.23 1.91
N ALA A 129 -9.68 6.33 2.59
CA ALA A 129 -10.28 7.51 1.97
C ALA A 129 -9.39 8.12 0.88
N VAL A 130 -8.07 8.23 1.12
CA VAL A 130 -7.11 8.74 0.12
C VAL A 130 -7.10 7.83 -1.12
N TRP A 131 -6.92 6.53 -0.93
CA TRP A 131 -6.88 5.56 -2.03
C TRP A 131 -8.22 5.48 -2.77
N LYS A 132 -9.35 5.48 -2.04
CA LYS A 132 -10.68 5.49 -2.63
C LYS A 132 -10.90 6.69 -3.54
N ASN A 133 -10.54 7.87 -3.07
CA ASN A 133 -10.76 9.11 -3.85
C ASN A 133 -9.88 9.17 -5.10
N LEU A 134 -8.61 8.76 -5.01
CA LEU A 134 -7.65 8.88 -6.10
C LEU A 134 -7.68 7.68 -7.06
N CYS A 135 -7.90 6.47 -6.56
CA CYS A 135 -7.85 5.23 -7.33
C CYS A 135 -9.21 4.55 -7.51
N LYS A 136 -10.30 5.21 -7.08
CA LYS A 136 -11.68 4.74 -7.26
C LYS A 136 -11.97 3.37 -6.64
N LEU A 137 -11.46 3.13 -5.43
CA LEU A 137 -11.79 1.90 -4.73
C LEU A 137 -13.29 1.79 -4.45
N PRO A 138 -13.85 0.57 -4.48
CA PRO A 138 -15.25 0.34 -4.12
C PRO A 138 -15.52 0.64 -2.64
N GLU A 139 -16.77 0.88 -2.31
CA GLU A 139 -17.21 0.92 -0.92
C GLU A 139 -16.97 -0.45 -0.26
N PRO A 140 -16.51 -0.48 0.98
CA PRO A 140 -16.40 -1.73 1.70
C PRO A 140 -17.78 -2.32 1.97
N PRO A 141 -17.92 -3.64 2.07
CA PRO A 141 -19.15 -4.29 2.50
C PRO A 141 -19.66 -3.73 3.82
N GLU A 142 -20.99 -3.68 4.00
CA GLU A 142 -21.63 -3.06 5.15
C GLU A 142 -21.10 -3.57 6.50
N HIS A 143 -20.91 -4.90 6.59
CA HIS A 143 -20.42 -5.55 7.81
C HIS A 143 -18.96 -5.19 8.18
N LEU A 144 -18.21 -4.57 7.26
CA LEU A 144 -16.83 -4.12 7.51
C LEU A 144 -16.74 -2.62 7.84
N LYS A 145 -17.78 -1.83 7.58
CA LYS A 145 -17.72 -0.37 7.75
C LYS A 145 -17.39 0.06 9.17
N ASN A 146 -17.89 -0.65 10.17
CA ASN A 146 -17.64 -0.37 11.59
C ASN A 146 -16.20 -0.66 12.03
N ARG A 147 -15.40 -1.31 11.21
CA ARG A 147 -13.98 -1.61 11.48
C ARG A 147 -13.04 -0.50 11.05
N PHE A 148 -13.51 0.44 10.24
CA PHE A 148 -12.72 1.58 9.81
C PHE A 148 -12.64 2.62 10.93
N VAL A 149 -11.42 2.88 11.39
CA VAL A 149 -11.15 3.83 12.48
C VAL A 149 -10.27 4.98 11.98
N LEU A 150 -10.50 6.18 12.52
CA LEU A 150 -9.67 7.33 12.27
C LEU A 150 -8.40 7.21 13.10
N TYR A 151 -7.30 6.84 12.47
CA TYR A 151 -5.97 6.99 13.03
C TYR A 151 -5.49 8.42 12.79
N ARG A 152 -4.97 9.09 13.82
CA ARG A 152 -4.62 10.52 13.79
C ARG A 152 -3.53 10.90 12.78
N TYR A 153 -2.89 9.93 12.11
CA TYR A 153 -1.78 10.20 11.20
C TYR A 153 -1.84 9.29 9.96
N ALA A 154 -2.53 9.75 8.92
CA ALA A 154 -2.24 9.27 7.58
C ALA A 154 -1.12 10.16 7.01
N MET A 155 0.05 9.60 6.71
CA MET A 155 1.16 10.36 6.13
C MET A 155 1.09 10.27 4.61
N VAL A 156 0.80 11.39 3.97
CA VAL A 156 0.96 11.57 2.54
C VAL A 156 2.33 12.18 2.31
N SER A 157 3.18 11.50 1.56
CA SER A 157 4.47 12.06 1.15
C SER A 157 4.40 12.56 -0.29
N LEU A 158 4.89 13.78 -0.47
CA LEU A 158 5.16 14.37 -1.78
C LEU A 158 6.63 14.14 -2.09
N TYR A 159 6.92 13.51 -3.23
CA TYR A 159 8.31 13.40 -3.67
C TYR A 159 8.49 13.86 -5.11
N LYS A 160 9.59 14.55 -5.35
CA LYS A 160 10.03 14.92 -6.69
C LYS A 160 10.66 13.71 -7.36
N THR A 161 10.13 13.34 -8.52
CA THR A 161 10.81 12.40 -9.40
C THR A 161 11.55 13.19 -10.48
N GLY A 162 12.88 13.19 -10.44
CA GLY A 162 13.75 13.78 -11.46
C GLY A 162 14.38 12.71 -12.36
N ILE A 163 14.56 13.02 -13.65
CA ILE A 163 15.49 12.29 -14.51
C ILE A 163 16.90 12.73 -14.06
N GLY A 164 17.69 11.81 -13.55
CA GLY A 164 19.00 12.10 -12.98
C GLY A 164 18.95 12.18 -11.46
N ALA A 165 18.80 11.02 -10.83
CA ALA A 165 18.77 10.92 -9.38
C ALA A 165 20.12 11.31 -8.77
N LYS A 166 20.25 12.55 -8.34
CA LYS A 166 21.12 12.87 -7.20
C LYS A 166 20.55 12.25 -5.93
N PRO A 167 21.38 11.90 -4.94
CA PRO A 167 20.93 11.26 -3.71
C PRO A 167 19.79 12.06 -3.06
N ARG A 168 18.78 11.33 -2.66
CA ARG A 168 17.46 11.75 -2.20
C ARG A 168 17.49 12.89 -1.21
N GLU A 169 16.92 14.04 -1.59
CA GLU A 169 16.42 14.99 -0.60
C GLU A 169 15.29 14.28 0.18
N LYS A 170 15.30 14.42 1.50
CA LYS A 170 14.27 13.86 2.38
C LYS A 170 12.90 14.32 1.88
N PRO A 171 11.91 13.40 1.76
CA PRO A 171 10.57 13.84 1.38
C PRO A 171 9.99 14.78 2.44
N ASP A 172 9.39 15.86 1.99
CA ASP A 172 8.60 16.71 2.87
C ASP A 172 7.40 15.92 3.38
N VAL A 173 7.34 15.70 4.67
CA VAL A 173 6.28 14.95 5.33
C VAL A 173 5.22 15.93 5.80
N TYR A 174 4.07 15.92 5.13
CA TYR A 174 2.91 16.69 5.56
C TYR A 174 2.04 15.84 6.49
N ARG A 175 1.80 16.35 7.70
CA ARG A 175 0.85 15.77 8.64
C ARG A 175 -0.54 16.32 8.32
N VAL A 176 -1.44 15.46 7.87
CA VAL A 176 -2.87 15.80 7.80
C VAL A 176 -3.45 15.58 9.20
N ARG A 177 -3.89 16.64 9.82
CA ARG A 177 -4.57 16.62 11.13
C ARG A 177 -6.03 16.22 10.96
#